data_18fadc6b1a352607565bb8ba441257b5
#
_entry.id   18fadc6b1a352607565bb8ba441257b5
#
_cell.length_a   1.000
_cell.length_b   1.000
_cell.length_c   1.000
_cell.angle_alpha   90.00
_cell.angle_beta   90.00
_cell.angle_gamma   90.00
#
_symmetry.space_group_name_H-M   'P 1'
#
loop_
_entity.id
_entity.type
_entity.pdbx_description
1 polymer ?
#
loop_
_entity_poly.entity_id
_entity_poly.type
_entity_poly.pdbx_seq_one_letter_code
_entity_poly.pdbx_strand_id
1 'polypeptide(L)'
;MKKTNSRNGNISLWKFVFSIIIVIYHTSLFYSADKPPIFSIGYIGVEFFFLVSGYYLAKKALSNKKVTKEIGIETFKYTFAKFKSFFPYLFITYIISMIILRITKELNIFFYTESIWNLMLLNGFGVGKVNLFGQIWYLTVYLISSMVLYPLIRKYRENYIYIFGTLISILGFVYLYKRGSLDLSHVHWDGYMSLGLIRALIEMNFGTVIYILSENTKKYKLTKFAKNLLGFVGNTIFITIVVSLFYIDRIRMYQYTIFLMMIIGVYILMVESETERKIFNNKFVYYLEKLSIIIFIFHSASIKIVQNFFLDKITNPINITIIVVLITIVASIIIEKLVESIRKKQFGNKIIKLIIK
;
A
#
# COMPACT_ATOMS: atom_id res chain seq x y z
N MET A 1 11.52 -24.11 18.83
CA MET A 1 12.11 -23.01 18.05
C MET A 1 11.04 -21.96 17.78
N LYS A 2 11.13 -20.77 18.40
CA LYS A 2 10.27 -19.62 18.07
C LYS A 2 10.48 -19.27 16.60
N LYS A 3 9.47 -19.44 15.75
CA LYS A 3 9.43 -18.87 14.41
C LYS A 3 9.53 -17.35 14.56
N THR A 4 10.72 -16.81 14.51
CA THR A 4 10.92 -15.38 14.28
C THR A 4 10.38 -15.11 12.89
N ASN A 5 9.17 -14.53 12.83
CA ASN A 5 8.70 -13.87 11.62
C ASN A 5 9.68 -12.73 11.37
N SER A 6 10.76 -13.01 10.66
CA SER A 6 11.75 -12.00 10.32
C SER A 6 11.11 -11.02 9.37
N ARG A 7 10.64 -9.90 9.92
CA ARG A 7 10.22 -8.74 9.12
C ARG A 7 11.46 -8.21 8.42
N ASN A 8 11.28 -7.69 7.21
CA ASN A 8 12.35 -7.02 6.49
C ASN A 8 12.31 -5.53 6.82
N GLY A 9 13.27 -5.05 7.61
CA GLY A 9 13.32 -3.66 8.05
C GLY A 9 13.55 -2.67 6.91
N ASN A 10 14.31 -3.02 5.87
CA ASN A 10 14.48 -2.18 4.69
C ASN A 10 13.12 -1.93 4.01
N ILE A 11 12.37 -2.99 3.74
CA ILE A 11 11.03 -2.89 3.14
C ILE A 11 10.07 -2.11 4.06
N SER A 12 10.18 -2.29 5.38
CA SER A 12 9.37 -1.56 6.36
C SER A 12 9.64 -0.06 6.30
N LEU A 13 10.90 0.36 6.17
CA LEU A 13 11.28 1.76 6.01
C LEU A 13 10.75 2.32 4.69
N TRP A 14 10.94 1.61 3.57
CA TRP A 14 10.48 2.08 2.26
C TRP A 14 8.96 2.17 2.15
N LYS A 15 8.19 1.33 2.85
CA LYS A 15 6.74 1.50 2.98
C LYS A 15 6.39 2.87 3.58
N PHE A 16 7.10 3.27 4.63
CA PHE A 16 6.88 4.58 5.25
C PHE A 16 7.25 5.72 4.29
N VAL A 17 8.42 5.66 3.66
CA VAL A 17 8.86 6.69 2.71
C VAL A 17 7.88 6.83 1.55
N PHE A 18 7.47 5.73 0.91
CA PHE A 18 6.50 5.81 -0.20
C PHE A 18 5.12 6.27 0.24
N SER A 19 4.70 5.99 1.48
CA SER A 19 3.44 6.56 1.98
C SER A 19 3.51 8.09 2.09
N ILE A 20 4.64 8.66 2.51
CA ILE A 20 4.86 10.12 2.54
C ILE A 20 4.92 10.70 1.12
N ILE A 21 5.59 10.04 0.17
CA ILE A 21 5.63 10.47 -1.23
C ILE A 21 4.23 10.57 -1.83
N ILE A 22 3.36 9.59 -1.55
CA ILE A 22 1.96 9.61 -1.98
C ILE A 22 1.19 10.79 -1.36
N VAL A 23 1.43 11.12 -0.08
CA VAL A 23 0.83 12.30 0.57
C VAL A 23 1.26 13.58 -0.14
N ILE A 24 2.55 13.75 -0.39
CA ILE A 24 3.10 14.93 -1.08
C ILE A 24 2.50 15.04 -2.49
N TYR A 25 2.46 13.96 -3.24
CA TYR A 25 1.86 13.91 -4.58
C TYR A 25 0.39 14.37 -4.57
N HIS A 26 -0.45 13.76 -3.73
CA HIS A 26 -1.86 14.11 -3.68
C HIS A 26 -2.08 15.54 -3.18
N THR A 27 -1.28 16.00 -2.24
CA THR A 27 -1.36 17.40 -1.77
C THR A 27 -1.03 18.36 -2.90
N SER A 28 0.05 18.11 -3.64
CA SER A 28 0.49 19.00 -4.71
C SER A 28 -0.52 19.08 -5.88
N LEU A 29 -1.29 18.02 -6.14
CA LEU A 29 -2.36 18.05 -7.15
C LEU A 29 -3.46 19.07 -6.82
N PHE A 30 -3.71 19.36 -5.56
CA PHE A 30 -4.75 20.32 -5.15
C PHE A 30 -4.31 21.77 -5.19
N TYR A 31 -2.99 22.04 -5.10
CA TYR A 31 -2.47 23.40 -4.94
C TYR A 31 -1.60 23.88 -6.09
N SER A 32 -1.35 23.06 -7.08
CA SER A 32 -0.47 23.35 -8.21
C SER A 32 -1.27 23.59 -9.50
N ALA A 33 -2.22 24.54 -9.50
CA ALA A 33 -2.99 24.84 -10.71
C ALA A 33 -2.07 25.31 -11.88
N ASP A 34 -1.02 26.07 -11.57
CA ASP A 34 -0.13 26.71 -12.58
C ASP A 34 1.31 26.17 -12.58
N LYS A 35 1.65 25.21 -11.72
CA LYS A 35 3.00 24.65 -11.61
C LYS A 35 2.94 23.12 -11.57
N PRO A 36 3.95 22.42 -12.13
CA PRO A 36 4.00 20.97 -12.03
C PRO A 36 4.01 20.57 -10.55
N PRO A 37 3.22 19.55 -10.17
CA PRO A 37 3.16 19.09 -8.79
C PRO A 37 4.52 18.61 -8.31
N ILE A 38 4.84 18.87 -7.03
CA ILE A 38 5.98 18.25 -6.37
C ILE A 38 5.78 16.73 -6.45
N PHE A 39 6.80 16.00 -6.92
CA PHE A 39 6.68 14.59 -7.26
C PHE A 39 5.56 14.31 -8.28
N SER A 40 5.65 14.89 -9.47
CA SER A 40 4.64 14.75 -10.54
C SER A 40 4.22 13.30 -10.86
N ILE A 41 5.08 12.34 -10.59
CA ILE A 41 4.82 10.89 -10.69
C ILE A 41 4.84 10.17 -9.35
N GLY A 42 4.57 10.87 -8.25
CA GLY A 42 4.58 10.27 -6.89
C GLY A 42 3.53 9.17 -6.66
N TYR A 43 2.54 9.05 -7.57
CA TYR A 43 1.63 7.90 -7.61
C TYR A 43 2.35 6.55 -7.75
N ILE A 44 3.60 6.56 -8.23
CA ILE A 44 4.42 5.34 -8.39
C ILE A 44 4.71 4.63 -7.04
N GLY A 45 4.50 5.32 -5.92
CA GLY A 45 4.51 4.65 -4.61
C GLY A 45 3.49 3.52 -4.48
N VAL A 46 2.41 3.54 -5.27
CA VAL A 46 1.37 2.49 -5.26
C VAL A 46 1.91 1.19 -5.84
N GLU A 47 2.75 1.25 -6.89
CA GLU A 47 3.43 0.08 -7.50
C GLU A 47 4.27 -0.66 -6.46
N PHE A 48 5.01 0.11 -5.64
CA PHE A 48 5.79 -0.50 -4.56
C PHE A 48 4.90 -1.30 -3.60
N PHE A 49 3.75 -0.77 -3.23
CA PHE A 49 2.82 -1.48 -2.35
C PHE A 49 2.21 -2.71 -3.01
N PHE A 50 1.88 -2.69 -4.31
CA PHE A 50 1.39 -3.88 -5.01
C PHE A 50 2.47 -4.95 -5.15
N LEU A 51 3.70 -4.60 -5.53
CA LEU A 51 4.85 -5.53 -5.61
C LEU A 51 5.08 -6.23 -4.28
N VAL A 52 5.18 -5.47 -3.19
CA VAL A 52 5.40 -6.01 -1.83
C VAL A 52 4.21 -6.84 -1.37
N SER A 53 2.99 -6.45 -1.71
CA SER A 53 1.77 -7.19 -1.37
C SER A 53 1.71 -8.55 -2.09
N GLY A 54 2.04 -8.59 -3.38
CA GLY A 54 2.16 -9.82 -4.15
C GLY A 54 3.22 -10.77 -3.59
N TYR A 55 4.38 -10.24 -3.21
CA TYR A 55 5.43 -11.01 -2.55
C TYR A 55 4.94 -11.70 -1.27
N TYR A 56 4.34 -10.93 -0.36
CA TYR A 56 3.86 -11.50 0.91
C TYR A 56 2.64 -12.39 0.74
N LEU A 57 1.82 -12.17 -0.28
CA LEU A 57 0.72 -13.05 -0.64
C LEU A 57 1.26 -14.43 -1.07
N ALA A 58 2.22 -14.48 -2.00
CA ALA A 58 2.87 -15.72 -2.43
C ALA A 58 3.55 -16.43 -1.25
N LYS A 59 4.32 -15.70 -0.45
CA LYS A 59 4.96 -16.22 0.77
C LYS A 59 3.94 -16.88 1.69
N LYS A 60 2.78 -16.26 1.91
CA LYS A 60 1.72 -16.80 2.77
C LYS A 60 1.03 -18.00 2.13
N ALA A 61 0.67 -17.91 0.84
CA ALA A 61 0.00 -18.99 0.14
C ALA A 61 0.86 -20.27 0.06
N LEU A 62 2.18 -20.12 -0.11
CA LEU A 62 3.12 -21.24 -0.22
C LEU A 62 3.64 -21.75 1.14
N SER A 63 3.47 -20.99 2.24
CA SER A 63 3.99 -21.36 3.56
C SER A 63 3.42 -22.67 4.11
N ASN A 64 2.20 -23.04 3.76
CA ASN A 64 1.58 -24.30 4.12
C ASN A 64 1.72 -25.31 2.96
N LYS A 65 2.50 -26.39 3.19
CA LYS A 65 2.79 -27.39 2.15
C LYS A 65 1.59 -28.25 1.77
N LYS A 66 0.65 -28.49 2.70
CA LYS A 66 -0.54 -29.30 2.43
C LYS A 66 -1.57 -28.47 1.65
N VAL A 67 -2.00 -28.97 0.51
CA VAL A 67 -3.15 -28.43 -0.21
C VAL A 67 -4.41 -28.94 0.50
N THR A 68 -5.24 -28.04 0.98
CA THR A 68 -6.49 -28.39 1.67
C THR A 68 -7.65 -28.39 0.69
N LYS A 69 -8.70 -29.16 0.98
CA LYS A 69 -9.97 -29.10 0.24
C LYS A 69 -10.72 -27.77 0.46
N GLU A 70 -10.31 -27.00 1.48
CA GLU A 70 -10.99 -25.78 1.92
C GLU A 70 -10.29 -24.48 1.44
N ILE A 71 -9.74 -24.48 0.24
CA ILE A 71 -9.01 -23.29 -0.29
C ILE A 71 -9.88 -22.03 -0.27
N GLY A 72 -11.18 -22.15 -0.53
CA GLY A 72 -12.11 -21.01 -0.48
C GLY A 72 -12.18 -20.40 0.92
N ILE A 73 -12.30 -21.22 1.95
CA ILE A 73 -12.33 -20.76 3.35
C ILE A 73 -10.99 -20.15 3.76
N GLU A 74 -9.86 -20.74 3.35
CA GLU A 74 -8.54 -20.18 3.59
C GLU A 74 -8.39 -18.80 2.93
N THR A 75 -8.86 -18.66 1.69
CA THR A 75 -8.85 -17.40 0.94
C THR A 75 -9.66 -16.33 1.65
N PHE A 76 -10.90 -16.66 2.02
CA PHE A 76 -11.76 -15.75 2.77
C PHE A 76 -11.11 -15.31 4.10
N LYS A 77 -10.61 -16.26 4.89
CA LYS A 77 -9.92 -15.97 6.15
C LYS A 77 -8.69 -15.06 5.93
N TYR A 78 -7.91 -15.30 4.88
CA TYR A 78 -6.75 -14.47 4.55
C TYR A 78 -7.17 -13.04 4.20
N THR A 79 -8.11 -12.88 3.28
CA THR A 79 -8.55 -11.56 2.79
C THR A 79 -9.29 -10.79 3.89
N PHE A 80 -10.16 -11.46 4.66
CA PHE A 80 -10.85 -10.86 5.78
C PHE A 80 -9.90 -10.42 6.91
N ALA A 81 -8.83 -11.18 7.17
CA ALA A 81 -7.80 -10.75 8.12
C ALA A 81 -7.09 -9.48 7.66
N LYS A 82 -6.87 -9.31 6.35
CA LYS A 82 -6.33 -8.08 5.78
C LYS A 82 -7.31 -6.91 5.94
N PHE A 83 -8.57 -7.10 5.54
CA PHE A 83 -9.62 -6.10 5.76
C PHE A 83 -9.69 -5.68 7.24
N LYS A 84 -9.78 -6.65 8.16
CA LYS A 84 -9.84 -6.40 9.61
C LYS A 84 -8.61 -5.65 10.14
N SER A 85 -7.46 -5.75 9.50
CA SER A 85 -6.23 -5.09 9.96
C SER A 85 -6.26 -3.58 9.75
N PHE A 86 -6.86 -3.09 8.66
CA PHE A 86 -6.92 -1.66 8.34
C PHE A 86 -8.30 -1.01 8.60
N PHE A 87 -9.37 -1.80 8.72
CA PHE A 87 -10.73 -1.29 8.92
C PHE A 87 -10.88 -0.32 10.10
N PRO A 88 -10.27 -0.54 11.28
CA PRO A 88 -10.38 0.43 12.37
C PRO A 88 -9.84 1.82 12.00
N TYR A 89 -8.75 1.87 11.25
CA TYR A 89 -8.15 3.13 10.78
C TYR A 89 -9.04 3.80 9.74
N LEU A 90 -9.61 3.02 8.82
CA LEU A 90 -10.57 3.49 7.83
C LEU A 90 -11.82 4.07 8.50
N PHE A 91 -12.38 3.37 9.50
CA PHE A 91 -13.56 3.79 10.21
C PHE A 91 -13.35 5.10 10.97
N ILE A 92 -12.22 5.23 11.69
CA ILE A 92 -11.89 6.48 12.40
C ILE A 92 -11.70 7.62 11.41
N THR A 93 -11.00 7.38 10.30
CA THR A 93 -10.82 8.40 9.24
C THR A 93 -12.15 8.81 8.63
N TYR A 94 -13.08 7.87 8.43
CA TYR A 94 -14.43 8.16 7.95
C TYR A 94 -15.16 9.10 8.90
N ILE A 95 -15.19 8.79 10.20
CA ILE A 95 -15.84 9.65 11.21
C ILE A 95 -15.24 11.05 11.21
N ILE A 96 -13.91 11.16 11.23
CA ILE A 96 -13.22 12.46 11.23
C ILE A 96 -13.57 13.24 9.94
N SER A 97 -13.56 12.61 8.78
CA SER A 97 -13.91 13.26 7.52
C SER A 97 -15.36 13.73 7.48
N MET A 98 -16.29 12.95 8.05
CA MET A 98 -17.69 13.34 8.16
C MET A 98 -17.87 14.54 9.09
N ILE A 99 -17.16 14.59 10.21
CA ILE A 99 -17.17 15.73 11.13
C ILE A 99 -16.65 16.99 10.44
N ILE A 100 -15.51 16.91 9.75
CA ILE A 100 -14.93 18.04 9.00
C ILE A 100 -15.95 18.58 7.99
N LEU A 101 -16.52 17.70 7.18
CA LEU A 101 -17.49 18.10 6.14
C LEU A 101 -18.76 18.67 6.75
N ARG A 102 -19.24 18.15 7.88
CA ARG A 102 -20.43 18.68 8.56
C ARG A 102 -20.22 20.09 9.10
N ILE A 103 -19.01 20.40 9.56
CA ILE A 103 -18.66 21.74 10.06
C ILE A 103 -18.53 22.73 8.89
N THR A 104 -18.05 22.29 7.73
CA THR A 104 -17.69 23.17 6.60
C THR A 104 -18.75 23.27 5.52
N LYS A 105 -19.71 22.34 5.49
CA LYS A 105 -20.76 22.24 4.47
C LYS A 105 -22.08 21.77 5.08
N GLU A 106 -23.18 22.19 4.48
CA GLU A 106 -24.46 21.57 4.75
C GLU A 106 -24.53 20.18 4.08
N LEU A 107 -24.75 19.13 4.90
CA LEU A 107 -24.89 17.76 4.44
C LEU A 107 -26.36 17.34 4.51
N ASN A 108 -26.88 16.82 3.42
CA ASN A 108 -28.21 16.23 3.32
C ASN A 108 -28.18 14.71 3.56
N ILE A 109 -29.34 14.10 3.68
CA ILE A 109 -29.48 12.65 3.89
C ILE A 109 -28.85 11.83 2.77
N PHE A 110 -28.94 12.30 1.52
CA PHE A 110 -28.33 11.66 0.36
C PHE A 110 -26.80 11.56 0.51
N PHE A 111 -26.15 12.61 1.03
CA PHE A 111 -24.71 12.58 1.26
C PHE A 111 -24.32 11.49 2.28
N TYR A 112 -25.07 11.36 3.37
CA TYR A 112 -24.80 10.34 4.38
C TYR A 112 -24.96 8.92 3.83
N THR A 113 -26.03 8.64 3.08
CA THR A 113 -26.26 7.32 2.48
C THR A 113 -25.21 6.97 1.44
N GLU A 114 -24.83 7.90 0.58
CA GLU A 114 -23.80 7.69 -0.45
C GLU A 114 -22.40 7.53 0.15
N SER A 115 -22.12 8.16 1.28
CA SER A 115 -20.81 8.06 1.94
C SER A 115 -20.52 6.67 2.50
N ILE A 116 -21.54 5.84 2.77
CA ILE A 116 -21.40 4.47 3.30
C ILE A 116 -20.62 3.57 2.33
N TRP A 117 -20.77 3.80 1.02
CA TRP A 117 -20.03 3.02 0.01
C TRP A 117 -18.50 3.12 0.16
N ASN A 118 -18.00 4.22 0.75
CA ASN A 118 -16.57 4.36 1.06
C ASN A 118 -16.14 3.40 2.17
N LEU A 119 -16.96 3.18 3.22
CA LEU A 119 -16.67 2.20 4.28
C LEU A 119 -16.72 0.76 3.76
N MET A 120 -17.62 0.49 2.83
CA MET A 120 -17.76 -0.82 2.19
C MET A 120 -16.70 -1.09 1.13
N LEU A 121 -15.81 -0.11 0.85
CA LEU A 121 -14.80 -0.14 -0.20
C LEU A 121 -15.37 -0.28 -1.62
N LEU A 122 -16.67 -0.04 -1.84
CA LEU A 122 -17.32 -0.16 -3.14
C LEU A 122 -17.09 1.08 -4.01
N ASN A 123 -16.79 2.22 -3.39
CA ASN A 123 -16.39 3.44 -4.11
C ASN A 123 -15.16 3.20 -5.01
N GLY A 124 -14.28 2.28 -4.64
CA GLY A 124 -13.15 1.84 -5.48
C GLY A 124 -13.55 1.18 -6.82
N PHE A 125 -14.85 0.89 -7.02
CA PHE A 125 -15.46 0.46 -8.28
C PHE A 125 -16.41 1.47 -8.87
N GLY A 126 -16.35 2.73 -8.43
CA GLY A 126 -17.23 3.77 -8.91
C GLY A 126 -18.66 3.68 -8.37
N VAL A 127 -18.92 2.85 -7.36
CA VAL A 127 -20.22 2.80 -6.70
C VAL A 127 -20.34 3.99 -5.76
N GLY A 128 -21.43 4.74 -5.89
CA GLY A 128 -21.66 5.94 -5.09
C GLY A 128 -21.15 7.23 -5.74
N LYS A 129 -21.84 8.33 -5.46
CA LYS A 129 -21.53 9.67 -5.98
C LYS A 129 -20.63 10.48 -5.05
N VAL A 130 -20.50 10.06 -3.79
CA VAL A 130 -19.71 10.74 -2.78
C VAL A 130 -18.37 10.05 -2.61
N ASN A 131 -17.31 10.71 -3.03
CA ASN A 131 -15.94 10.23 -2.82
C ASN A 131 -15.29 10.96 -1.64
N LEU A 132 -15.28 10.31 -0.45
CA LEU A 132 -14.62 10.84 0.73
C LEU A 132 -13.10 10.67 0.68
N PHE A 133 -12.65 9.60 0.04
CA PHE A 133 -11.25 9.15 0.08
C PHE A 133 -10.85 8.60 -1.29
N GLY A 134 -10.37 9.45 -2.18
CA GLY A 134 -9.99 9.03 -3.53
C GLY A 134 -9.04 7.82 -3.56
N GLN A 135 -8.14 7.72 -2.59
CA GLN A 135 -7.12 6.67 -2.53
C GLN A 135 -7.63 5.29 -2.06
N ILE A 136 -8.85 5.16 -1.55
CA ILE A 136 -9.41 3.88 -1.07
C ILE A 136 -9.50 2.84 -2.19
N TRP A 137 -9.59 3.26 -3.44
CA TRP A 137 -9.60 2.34 -4.58
C TRP A 137 -8.46 1.30 -4.50
N TYR A 138 -7.27 1.71 -4.01
CA TYR A 138 -6.14 0.81 -3.82
C TYR A 138 -6.49 -0.36 -2.87
N LEU A 139 -7.12 -0.09 -1.72
CA LEU A 139 -7.50 -1.13 -0.75
C LEU A 139 -8.53 -2.09 -1.34
N THR A 140 -9.47 -1.56 -2.12
CA THR A 140 -10.49 -2.34 -2.81
C THR A 140 -9.85 -3.34 -3.78
N VAL A 141 -9.06 -2.83 -4.73
CA VAL A 141 -8.44 -3.69 -5.76
C VAL A 141 -7.39 -4.63 -5.16
N TYR A 142 -6.69 -4.22 -4.10
CA TYR A 142 -5.77 -5.07 -3.34
C TYR A 142 -6.49 -6.28 -2.73
N LEU A 143 -7.65 -6.08 -2.08
CA LEU A 143 -8.42 -7.19 -1.51
C LEU A 143 -8.93 -8.14 -2.58
N ILE A 144 -9.46 -7.62 -3.68
CA ILE A 144 -9.99 -8.43 -4.77
C ILE A 144 -8.88 -9.19 -5.48
N SER A 145 -7.78 -8.52 -5.82
CA SER A 145 -6.61 -9.21 -6.40
C SER A 145 -6.10 -10.31 -5.47
N SER A 146 -6.15 -10.07 -4.15
CA SER A 146 -5.81 -11.10 -3.15
C SER A 146 -6.78 -12.28 -3.18
N MET A 147 -8.10 -12.03 -3.36
CA MET A 147 -9.11 -13.09 -3.49
C MET A 147 -8.94 -13.91 -4.76
N VAL A 148 -8.41 -13.33 -5.82
CA VAL A 148 -8.12 -14.03 -7.09
C VAL A 148 -6.80 -14.80 -7.00
N LEU A 149 -5.72 -14.14 -6.59
CA LEU A 149 -4.38 -14.72 -6.66
C LEU A 149 -4.11 -15.76 -5.56
N TYR A 150 -4.63 -15.54 -4.34
CA TYR A 150 -4.36 -16.44 -3.23
C TYR A 150 -4.82 -17.88 -3.51
N PRO A 151 -6.07 -18.16 -3.95
CA PRO A 151 -6.52 -19.52 -4.21
C PRO A 151 -5.80 -20.16 -5.41
N LEU A 152 -5.44 -19.39 -6.44
CA LEU A 152 -4.69 -19.89 -7.58
C LEU A 152 -3.30 -20.39 -7.15
N ILE A 153 -2.58 -19.58 -6.36
CA ILE A 153 -1.27 -19.97 -5.84
C ILE A 153 -1.40 -21.12 -4.82
N ARG A 154 -2.45 -21.14 -4.01
CA ARG A 154 -2.69 -22.25 -3.05
C ARG A 154 -2.93 -23.56 -3.77
N LYS A 155 -3.72 -23.56 -4.87
CA LYS A 155 -4.09 -24.74 -5.63
C LYS A 155 -2.93 -25.24 -6.50
N TYR A 156 -2.36 -24.35 -7.32
CA TYR A 156 -1.39 -24.73 -8.34
C TYR A 156 0.07 -24.51 -7.89
N ARG A 157 0.27 -23.98 -6.69
CA ARG A 157 1.59 -23.81 -6.07
C ARG A 157 2.52 -22.93 -6.92
N GLU A 158 3.79 -23.29 -6.96
CA GLU A 158 4.82 -22.59 -7.71
C GLU A 158 4.56 -22.62 -9.23
N ASN A 159 3.88 -23.65 -9.73
CA ASN A 159 3.54 -23.77 -11.17
C ASN A 159 2.67 -22.59 -11.65
N TYR A 160 1.74 -22.11 -10.80
CA TYR A 160 0.98 -20.91 -11.14
C TYR A 160 1.93 -19.73 -11.38
N ILE A 161 2.91 -19.52 -10.50
CA ILE A 161 3.80 -18.35 -10.55
C ILE A 161 4.76 -18.49 -11.76
N TYR A 162 5.35 -19.69 -11.99
CA TYR A 162 6.28 -19.90 -13.10
C TYR A 162 5.61 -19.70 -14.47
N ILE A 163 4.35 -20.10 -14.63
CA ILE A 163 3.67 -20.04 -15.92
C ILE A 163 2.78 -18.77 -15.97
N PHE A 164 1.67 -18.80 -15.27
CA PHE A 164 0.65 -17.75 -15.39
C PHE A 164 1.10 -16.42 -14.74
N GLY A 165 1.73 -16.46 -13.56
CA GLY A 165 2.25 -15.27 -12.90
C GLY A 165 3.27 -14.54 -13.77
N THR A 166 4.20 -15.28 -14.40
CA THR A 166 5.20 -14.72 -15.31
C THR A 166 4.57 -14.16 -16.58
N LEU A 167 3.66 -14.92 -17.22
CA LEU A 167 2.95 -14.46 -18.43
C LEU A 167 2.12 -13.20 -18.17
N ILE A 168 1.33 -13.19 -17.09
CA ILE A 168 0.51 -12.03 -16.71
C ILE A 168 1.41 -10.83 -16.42
N SER A 169 2.55 -11.03 -15.78
CA SER A 169 3.50 -9.96 -15.51
C SER A 169 4.05 -9.34 -16.80
N ILE A 170 4.54 -10.18 -17.73
CA ILE A 170 5.16 -9.70 -18.97
C ILE A 170 4.11 -9.07 -19.91
N LEU A 171 3.04 -9.81 -20.23
CA LEU A 171 1.99 -9.31 -21.13
C LEU A 171 1.25 -8.12 -20.52
N GLY A 172 1.04 -8.16 -19.21
CA GLY A 172 0.44 -7.08 -18.47
C GLY A 172 1.31 -5.82 -18.46
N PHE A 173 2.62 -5.94 -18.34
CA PHE A 173 3.53 -4.79 -18.48
C PHE A 173 3.43 -4.16 -19.88
N VAL A 174 3.40 -4.97 -20.93
CA VAL A 174 3.20 -4.50 -22.31
C VAL A 174 1.84 -3.79 -22.44
N TYR A 175 0.79 -4.35 -21.84
CA TYR A 175 -0.54 -3.72 -21.83
C TYR A 175 -0.52 -2.36 -21.15
N LEU A 176 0.05 -2.25 -19.94
CA LEU A 176 0.19 -0.97 -19.22
C LEU A 176 1.03 0.03 -20.01
N TYR A 177 2.13 -0.42 -20.63
CA TYR A 177 2.97 0.43 -21.48
C TYR A 177 2.19 1.03 -22.66
N LYS A 178 1.38 0.19 -23.35
CA LYS A 178 0.52 0.66 -24.46
C LYS A 178 -0.57 1.63 -24.00
N ARG A 179 -1.06 1.55 -22.74
CA ARG A 179 -1.97 2.54 -22.17
C ARG A 179 -1.32 3.90 -21.92
N GLY A 180 0.00 3.96 -21.93
CA GLY A 180 0.78 5.19 -21.83
C GLY A 180 0.83 5.83 -20.46
N SER A 181 0.25 5.21 -19.42
CA SER A 181 0.34 5.68 -18.03
C SER A 181 0.24 4.54 -17.04
N LEU A 182 0.97 4.64 -15.93
CA LEU A 182 0.78 3.84 -14.73
C LEU A 182 -0.17 4.51 -13.73
N ASP A 183 -0.55 5.77 -13.94
CA ASP A 183 -1.55 6.47 -13.12
C ASP A 183 -2.98 6.01 -13.47
N LEU A 184 -3.22 4.72 -13.29
CA LEU A 184 -4.49 4.08 -13.58
C LEU A 184 -5.18 3.72 -12.27
N SER A 185 -6.33 4.31 -12.02
CA SER A 185 -7.12 4.14 -10.81
C SER A 185 -8.54 3.63 -11.12
N HIS A 186 -9.39 3.69 -10.12
CA HIS A 186 -10.80 3.27 -10.23
C HIS A 186 -11.65 4.09 -11.22
N VAL A 187 -11.23 5.30 -11.56
CA VAL A 187 -11.96 6.17 -12.50
C VAL A 187 -11.73 5.80 -13.97
N HIS A 188 -10.74 4.96 -14.23
CA HIS A 188 -10.40 4.51 -15.58
C HIS A 188 -10.91 3.08 -15.79
N TRP A 189 -11.63 2.84 -16.87
CA TRP A 189 -12.23 1.54 -17.19
C TRP A 189 -11.78 1.04 -18.56
N ASP A 190 -11.67 -0.27 -18.69
CA ASP A 190 -11.51 -0.98 -19.95
C ASP A 190 -12.61 -2.05 -20.06
N GLY A 191 -13.63 -1.76 -20.86
CA GLY A 191 -14.87 -2.54 -20.86
C GLY A 191 -15.49 -2.58 -19.47
N TYR A 192 -15.61 -3.78 -18.91
CA TYR A 192 -16.23 -4.01 -17.59
C TYR A 192 -15.25 -4.05 -16.42
N MET A 193 -13.96 -3.85 -16.67
CA MET A 193 -12.94 -3.91 -15.62
C MET A 193 -12.32 -2.54 -15.35
N SER A 194 -12.22 -2.20 -14.07
CA SER A 194 -11.43 -1.04 -13.64
C SER A 194 -9.96 -1.25 -13.98
N LEU A 195 -9.32 -0.28 -14.62
CA LEU A 195 -7.89 -0.32 -14.92
C LEU A 195 -7.05 -0.42 -13.65
N GLY A 196 -7.52 0.14 -12.54
CA GLY A 196 -6.89 -0.04 -11.23
C GLY A 196 -6.83 -1.51 -10.80
N LEU A 197 -7.89 -2.30 -11.08
CA LEU A 197 -7.90 -3.73 -10.78
C LEU A 197 -6.95 -4.52 -11.70
N ILE A 198 -6.96 -4.21 -13.00
CA ILE A 198 -6.03 -4.83 -13.98
C ILE A 198 -4.58 -4.55 -13.56
N ARG A 199 -4.27 -3.29 -13.23
CA ARG A 199 -2.96 -2.87 -12.72
C ARG A 199 -2.58 -3.65 -11.47
N ALA A 200 -3.46 -3.74 -10.47
CA ALA A 200 -3.21 -4.47 -9.23
C ALA A 200 -2.90 -5.95 -9.48
N LEU A 201 -3.66 -6.61 -10.37
CA LEU A 201 -3.41 -8.00 -10.74
C LEU A 201 -2.05 -8.19 -11.42
N ILE A 202 -1.66 -7.29 -12.31
CA ILE A 202 -0.36 -7.34 -13.01
C ILE A 202 0.78 -7.13 -12.01
N GLU A 203 0.72 -6.07 -11.22
CA GLU A 203 1.82 -5.68 -10.34
C GLU A 203 1.96 -6.62 -9.14
N MET A 204 0.86 -7.18 -8.62
CA MET A 204 0.92 -8.22 -7.61
C MET A 204 1.49 -9.54 -8.17
N ASN A 205 1.24 -9.88 -9.45
CA ASN A 205 1.91 -11.02 -10.08
C ASN A 205 3.42 -10.82 -10.18
N PHE A 206 3.92 -9.63 -10.56
CA PHE A 206 5.36 -9.31 -10.43
C PHE A 206 5.87 -9.58 -9.02
N GLY A 207 5.13 -9.18 -8.00
CA GLY A 207 5.46 -9.47 -6.60
C GLY A 207 5.56 -10.97 -6.31
N THR A 208 4.68 -11.80 -6.89
CA THR A 208 4.76 -13.27 -6.73
C THR A 208 5.97 -13.86 -7.41
N VAL A 209 6.34 -13.35 -8.59
CA VAL A 209 7.57 -13.75 -9.31
C VAL A 209 8.82 -13.37 -8.51
N ILE A 210 8.86 -12.14 -7.97
CA ILE A 210 9.94 -11.69 -7.06
C ILE A 210 10.09 -12.67 -5.88
N TYR A 211 8.98 -13.15 -5.30
CA TYR A 211 9.02 -14.12 -4.21
C TYR A 211 9.78 -15.39 -4.62
N ILE A 212 9.39 -16.04 -5.72
CA ILE A 212 10.03 -17.28 -6.17
C ILE A 212 11.51 -17.05 -6.50
N LEU A 213 11.82 -15.99 -7.24
CA LEU A 213 13.21 -15.65 -7.58
C LEU A 213 14.06 -15.42 -6.33
N SER A 214 13.54 -14.67 -5.36
CA SER A 214 14.28 -14.41 -4.12
C SER A 214 14.49 -15.67 -3.28
N GLU A 215 13.49 -16.56 -3.17
CA GLU A 215 13.63 -17.82 -2.44
C GLU A 215 14.62 -18.77 -3.14
N ASN A 216 14.66 -18.79 -4.47
CA ASN A 216 15.66 -19.55 -5.21
C ASN A 216 17.06 -19.00 -4.99
N THR A 217 17.25 -17.68 -5.01
CA THR A 217 18.54 -17.04 -4.75
C THR A 217 19.04 -17.28 -3.32
N LYS A 218 18.13 -17.30 -2.33
CA LYS A 218 18.48 -17.60 -0.94
C LYS A 218 19.00 -19.02 -0.70
N LYS A 219 18.73 -19.96 -1.61
CA LYS A 219 19.33 -21.32 -1.55
C LYS A 219 20.84 -21.28 -1.69
N TYR A 220 21.37 -20.29 -2.40
CA TYR A 220 22.83 -20.05 -2.45
C TYR A 220 23.25 -19.35 -1.15
N LYS A 221 24.23 -19.97 -0.46
CA LYS A 221 24.78 -19.40 0.80
C LYS A 221 25.60 -18.15 0.50
N LEU A 222 24.94 -17.00 0.39
CA LEU A 222 25.63 -15.73 0.17
C LEU A 222 26.52 -15.37 1.38
N THR A 223 27.73 -14.87 1.09
CA THR A 223 28.63 -14.35 2.12
C THR A 223 28.05 -13.12 2.80
N LYS A 224 28.51 -12.79 4.00
CA LYS A 224 28.11 -11.57 4.71
C LYS A 224 28.41 -10.31 3.88
N PHE A 225 29.54 -10.29 3.16
CA PHE A 225 29.90 -9.19 2.27
C PHE A 225 28.87 -9.05 1.14
N ALA A 226 28.54 -10.14 0.41
CA ALA A 226 27.56 -10.12 -0.67
C ALA A 226 26.17 -9.64 -0.19
N LYS A 227 25.72 -10.11 0.98
CA LYS A 227 24.45 -9.63 1.58
C LYS A 227 24.51 -8.13 1.91
N ASN A 228 25.62 -7.64 2.44
CA ASN A 228 25.81 -6.23 2.73
C ASN A 228 25.82 -5.38 1.46
N LEU A 229 26.48 -5.85 0.42
CA LEU A 229 26.49 -5.18 -0.89
C LEU A 229 25.08 -5.13 -1.50
N LEU A 230 24.34 -6.24 -1.49
CA LEU A 230 22.95 -6.28 -1.95
C LEU A 230 22.08 -5.28 -1.20
N GLY A 231 22.18 -5.22 0.13
CA GLY A 231 21.42 -4.24 0.90
C GLY A 231 21.80 -2.79 0.59
N PHE A 232 23.07 -2.51 0.35
CA PHE A 232 23.52 -1.19 -0.08
C PHE A 232 22.95 -0.85 -1.46
N VAL A 233 23.14 -1.72 -2.45
CA VAL A 233 22.64 -1.54 -3.82
C VAL A 233 21.11 -1.37 -3.84
N GLY A 234 20.36 -2.23 -3.13
CA GLY A 234 18.90 -2.14 -3.07
C GLY A 234 18.42 -0.82 -2.48
N ASN A 235 19.03 -0.32 -1.40
CA ASN A 235 18.67 0.99 -0.85
C ASN A 235 19.10 2.14 -1.76
N THR A 236 20.26 2.05 -2.43
CA THR A 236 20.70 3.05 -3.41
C THR A 236 19.71 3.17 -4.57
N ILE A 237 19.19 2.05 -5.10
CA ILE A 237 18.14 2.06 -6.12
C ILE A 237 16.93 2.87 -5.64
N PHE A 238 16.44 2.63 -4.42
CA PHE A 238 15.29 3.37 -3.91
C PHE A 238 15.59 4.85 -3.63
N ILE A 239 16.79 5.17 -3.15
CA ILE A 239 17.24 6.57 -3.01
C ILE A 239 17.26 7.24 -4.38
N THR A 240 17.80 6.58 -5.40
CA THR A 240 17.83 7.10 -6.79
C THR A 240 16.41 7.33 -7.31
N ILE A 241 15.49 6.39 -7.07
CA ILE A 241 14.08 6.56 -7.42
C ILE A 241 13.51 7.83 -6.74
N VAL A 242 13.68 7.98 -5.43
CA VAL A 242 13.16 9.15 -4.70
C VAL A 242 13.77 10.45 -5.21
N VAL A 243 15.07 10.49 -5.42
CA VAL A 243 15.76 11.66 -5.96
C VAL A 243 15.27 11.98 -7.37
N SER A 244 15.07 10.97 -8.22
CA SER A 244 14.57 11.19 -9.58
C SER A 244 13.16 11.79 -9.62
N LEU A 245 12.32 11.53 -8.61
CA LEU A 245 10.97 12.11 -8.53
C LEU A 245 10.96 13.65 -8.40
N PHE A 246 12.06 14.27 -7.94
CA PHE A 246 12.19 15.72 -7.91
C PHE A 246 12.48 16.35 -9.28
N TYR A 247 13.05 15.58 -10.22
CA TYR A 247 13.55 16.09 -11.50
C TYR A 247 12.77 15.61 -12.71
N ILE A 248 11.92 14.58 -12.54
CA ILE A 248 11.19 13.97 -13.66
C ILE A 248 9.82 14.59 -13.75
N ASP A 249 9.62 15.40 -14.78
CA ASP A 249 8.30 15.81 -15.21
C ASP A 249 7.51 14.59 -15.71
N ARG A 250 6.17 14.72 -15.90
CA ARG A 250 5.25 13.65 -16.31
C ARG A 250 5.57 13.00 -17.67
N ILE A 251 6.85 12.91 -18.04
CA ILE A 251 7.24 12.24 -19.27
C ILE A 251 7.01 10.75 -19.12
N ARG A 252 6.02 10.26 -19.84
CA ARG A 252 5.43 8.91 -19.74
C ARG A 252 6.44 7.76 -19.75
N MET A 253 7.58 7.90 -20.45
CA MET A 253 8.59 6.83 -20.54
C MET A 253 9.30 6.54 -19.22
N TYR A 254 9.59 7.56 -18.40
CA TYR A 254 10.37 7.37 -17.18
C TYR A 254 9.65 6.58 -16.10
N GLN A 255 8.32 6.63 -16.03
CA GLN A 255 7.55 5.87 -15.04
C GLN A 255 7.77 4.35 -15.18
N TYR A 256 7.90 3.85 -16.42
CA TYR A 256 8.14 2.43 -16.67
C TYR A 256 9.56 2.01 -16.27
N THR A 257 10.55 2.86 -16.54
CA THR A 257 11.93 2.66 -16.09
C THR A 257 12.00 2.61 -14.57
N ILE A 258 11.34 3.56 -13.89
CA ILE A 258 11.27 3.58 -12.42
C ILE A 258 10.58 2.32 -11.89
N PHE A 259 9.49 1.87 -12.54
CA PHE A 259 8.81 0.62 -12.15
C PHE A 259 9.75 -0.59 -12.28
N LEU A 260 10.52 -0.72 -13.37
CA LEU A 260 11.52 -1.78 -13.51
C LEU A 260 12.63 -1.68 -12.45
N MET A 261 13.15 -0.48 -12.17
CA MET A 261 14.09 -0.27 -11.07
C MET A 261 13.50 -0.70 -9.72
N MET A 262 12.21 -0.44 -9.49
CA MET A 262 11.50 -0.82 -8.28
C MET A 262 11.37 -2.34 -8.14
N ILE A 263 11.08 -3.08 -9.24
CA ILE A 263 11.06 -4.54 -9.27
C ILE A 263 12.43 -5.10 -8.84
N ILE A 264 13.51 -4.56 -9.43
CA ILE A 264 14.89 -4.97 -9.10
C ILE A 264 15.22 -4.64 -7.64
N GLY A 265 14.89 -3.43 -7.18
CA GLY A 265 15.12 -2.98 -5.81
C GLY A 265 14.40 -3.84 -4.78
N VAL A 266 13.11 -4.15 -5.01
CA VAL A 266 12.33 -5.05 -4.14
C VAL A 266 12.94 -6.44 -4.12
N TYR A 267 13.31 -7.00 -5.30
CA TYR A 267 13.95 -8.31 -5.38
C TYR A 267 15.25 -8.35 -4.55
N ILE A 268 16.16 -7.39 -4.74
CA ILE A 268 17.44 -7.31 -4.02
C ILE A 268 17.22 -7.23 -2.51
N LEU A 269 16.34 -6.34 -2.05
CA LEU A 269 16.05 -6.19 -0.63
C LEU A 269 15.35 -7.42 -0.03
N MET A 270 14.58 -8.17 -0.82
CA MET A 270 13.95 -9.41 -0.35
C MET A 270 14.96 -10.57 -0.27
N VAL A 271 15.96 -10.62 -1.14
CA VAL A 271 17.09 -11.58 -1.03
C VAL A 271 17.92 -11.28 0.22
N GLU A 272 18.17 -10.01 0.51
CA GLU A 272 18.99 -9.56 1.65
C GLU A 272 18.28 -9.74 3.02
N SER A 273 16.96 -10.03 3.03
CA SER A 273 16.12 -10.04 4.24
C SER A 273 16.58 -10.95 5.39
N GLU A 274 17.56 -11.82 5.17
CA GLU A 274 18.13 -12.69 6.19
C GLU A 274 19.31 -12.04 6.96
N THR A 275 19.78 -10.85 6.55
CA THR A 275 20.84 -10.15 7.27
C THR A 275 20.28 -9.45 8.50
N GLU A 276 20.85 -9.78 9.65
CA GLU A 276 20.58 -9.16 10.96
C GLU A 276 21.10 -7.72 11.05
N ARG A 277 20.81 -6.86 10.09
CA ARG A 277 21.17 -5.44 10.22
C ARG A 277 20.28 -4.81 11.28
N LYS A 278 20.80 -4.68 12.50
CA LYS A 278 20.14 -4.01 13.62
C LYS A 278 19.64 -2.59 13.30
N ILE A 279 20.30 -1.90 12.34
CA ILE A 279 19.93 -0.55 11.90
C ILE A 279 18.51 -0.48 11.37
N PHE A 280 18.09 -1.42 10.52
CA PHE A 280 16.75 -1.44 9.94
C PHE A 280 15.81 -2.40 10.66
N ASN A 281 16.32 -3.44 11.31
CA ASN A 281 15.52 -4.43 12.02
C ASN A 281 15.33 -4.05 13.50
N ASN A 282 14.68 -2.92 13.76
CA ASN A 282 14.42 -2.42 15.11
C ASN A 282 12.94 -2.02 15.30
N LYS A 283 12.55 -1.82 16.55
CA LYS A 283 11.15 -1.49 16.92
C LYS A 283 10.68 -0.18 16.29
N PHE A 284 11.55 0.79 16.11
CA PHE A 284 11.21 2.09 15.54
C PHE A 284 10.84 1.95 14.06
N VAL A 285 11.64 1.26 13.25
CA VAL A 285 11.34 1.03 11.83
C VAL A 285 10.05 0.23 11.65
N TYR A 286 9.81 -0.76 12.50
CA TYR A 286 8.54 -1.50 12.47
C TYR A 286 7.34 -0.66 12.91
N TYR A 287 7.55 0.33 13.77
CA TYR A 287 6.51 1.30 14.10
C TYR A 287 6.22 2.23 12.92
N LEU A 288 7.23 2.68 12.18
CA LEU A 288 7.06 3.44 10.94
C LEU A 288 6.26 2.64 9.88
N GLU A 289 6.56 1.34 9.71
CA GLU A 289 5.75 0.47 8.83
C GLU A 289 4.27 0.45 9.25
N LYS A 290 4.00 0.38 10.55
CA LYS A 290 2.63 0.39 11.06
C LYS A 290 1.93 1.71 10.76
N LEU A 291 2.65 2.83 10.84
CA LEU A 291 2.12 4.15 10.49
C LEU A 291 1.84 4.29 9.00
N SER A 292 2.59 3.61 8.12
CA SER A 292 2.46 3.80 6.67
C SER A 292 1.05 3.57 6.13
N ILE A 293 0.33 2.54 6.63
CA ILE A 293 -1.05 2.28 6.23
C ILE A 293 -2.02 3.35 6.76
N ILE A 294 -1.77 3.89 7.95
CA ILE A 294 -2.62 4.91 8.55
C ILE A 294 -2.43 6.23 7.80
N ILE A 295 -1.17 6.60 7.50
CA ILE A 295 -0.80 7.74 6.67
C ILE A 295 -1.51 7.65 5.32
N PHE A 296 -1.43 6.48 4.66
CA PHE A 296 -2.09 6.24 3.38
C PHE A 296 -3.62 6.41 3.47
N ILE A 297 -4.26 5.97 4.55
CA ILE A 297 -5.72 6.10 4.71
C ILE A 297 -6.11 7.54 5.09
N PHE A 298 -5.35 8.18 5.96
CA PHE A 298 -5.76 9.44 6.59
C PHE A 298 -5.41 10.70 5.79
N HIS A 299 -4.47 10.66 4.84
CA HIS A 299 -3.98 11.88 4.18
C HIS A 299 -5.06 12.71 3.47
N SER A 300 -6.09 12.09 2.89
CA SER A 300 -7.20 12.87 2.31
C SER A 300 -7.93 13.70 3.34
N ALA A 301 -8.10 13.19 4.56
CA ALA A 301 -8.69 13.96 5.65
C ALA A 301 -7.78 15.14 6.03
N SER A 302 -6.47 14.92 6.08
CA SER A 302 -5.48 15.98 6.33
C SER A 302 -5.53 17.07 5.26
N ILE A 303 -5.61 16.69 3.99
CA ILE A 303 -5.77 17.65 2.88
C ILE A 303 -7.05 18.48 3.09
N LYS A 304 -8.18 17.85 3.42
CA LYS A 304 -9.44 18.54 3.67
C LYS A 304 -9.36 19.49 4.88
N ILE A 305 -8.66 19.09 5.94
CA ILE A 305 -8.42 19.97 7.10
C ILE A 305 -7.70 21.24 6.64
N VAL A 306 -6.61 21.10 5.89
CA VAL A 306 -5.86 22.25 5.43
C VAL A 306 -6.67 23.10 4.45
N GLN A 307 -7.40 22.49 3.54
CA GLN A 307 -8.27 23.17 2.58
C GLN A 307 -9.34 24.03 3.26
N ASN A 308 -9.96 23.52 4.31
CA ASN A 308 -11.11 24.23 4.91
C ASN A 308 -10.73 25.19 6.03
N PHE A 309 -9.55 25.06 6.65
CA PHE A 309 -9.21 25.83 7.83
C PHE A 309 -7.94 26.68 7.73
N PHE A 310 -7.09 26.44 6.71
CA PHE A 310 -5.76 27.06 6.62
C PHE A 310 -5.46 27.76 5.29
N LEU A 311 -6.22 27.51 4.21
CA LEU A 311 -5.91 28.05 2.88
C LEU A 311 -5.92 29.58 2.84
N ASP A 312 -6.81 30.24 3.57
CA ASP A 312 -6.89 31.69 3.59
C ASP A 312 -5.64 32.35 4.21
N LYS A 313 -4.86 31.55 4.95
CA LYS A 313 -3.68 32.02 5.70
C LYS A 313 -2.35 31.62 5.08
N ILE A 314 -2.35 30.60 4.21
CA ILE A 314 -1.14 30.00 3.68
C ILE A 314 -1.28 29.84 2.16
N THR A 315 -0.48 30.60 1.41
CA THR A 315 -0.52 30.61 -0.06
C THR A 315 0.62 29.84 -0.72
N ASN A 316 1.72 29.59 0.03
CA ASN A 316 2.87 28.89 -0.50
C ASN A 316 2.62 27.38 -0.58
N PRO A 317 2.64 26.73 -1.78
CA PRO A 317 2.40 25.30 -1.95
C PRO A 317 3.32 24.40 -1.14
N ILE A 318 4.59 24.80 -0.94
CA ILE A 318 5.55 24.01 -0.17
C ILE A 318 5.14 23.99 1.30
N ASN A 319 4.77 25.16 1.86
CA ASN A 319 4.32 25.27 3.26
C ASN A 319 3.04 24.46 3.48
N ILE A 320 2.09 24.53 2.54
CA ILE A 320 0.87 23.74 2.57
C ILE A 320 1.21 22.24 2.61
N THR A 321 2.12 21.79 1.73
CA THR A 321 2.53 20.38 1.68
C THR A 321 3.19 19.94 2.99
N ILE A 322 4.08 20.75 3.56
CA ILE A 322 4.72 20.46 4.86
C ILE A 322 3.65 20.30 5.94
N ILE A 323 2.70 21.22 6.01
CA ILE A 323 1.63 21.20 7.03
C ILE A 323 0.75 19.96 6.87
N VAL A 324 0.34 19.61 5.64
CA VAL A 324 -0.44 18.40 5.38
C VAL A 324 0.33 17.16 5.82
N VAL A 325 1.62 17.05 5.51
CA VAL A 325 2.46 15.91 5.92
C VAL A 325 2.55 15.84 7.44
N LEU A 326 2.80 16.97 8.12
CA LEU A 326 2.90 17.01 9.58
C LEU A 326 1.57 16.61 10.24
N ILE A 327 0.44 17.18 9.80
CA ILE A 327 -0.90 16.83 10.31
C ILE A 327 -1.15 15.33 10.09
N THR A 328 -0.80 14.79 8.89
CA THR A 328 -1.00 13.38 8.58
C THR A 328 -0.19 12.48 9.51
N ILE A 329 1.08 12.80 9.76
CA ILE A 329 1.94 11.99 10.66
C ILE A 329 1.41 12.05 12.09
N VAL A 330 1.14 13.25 12.62
CA VAL A 330 0.66 13.44 14.01
C VAL A 330 -0.67 12.72 14.22
N ALA A 331 -1.63 12.92 13.31
CA ALA A 331 -2.92 12.23 13.36
C ALA A 331 -2.76 10.72 13.28
N SER A 332 -1.87 10.20 12.42
CA SER A 332 -1.60 8.77 12.31
C SER A 332 -1.06 8.17 13.60
N ILE A 333 -0.19 8.90 14.32
CA ILE A 333 0.31 8.49 15.64
C ILE A 333 -0.82 8.42 16.67
N ILE A 334 -1.70 9.43 16.68
CA ILE A 334 -2.84 9.49 17.60
C ILE A 334 -3.82 8.36 17.32
N ILE A 335 -4.19 8.16 16.05
CA ILE A 335 -5.12 7.12 15.63
C ILE A 335 -4.57 5.73 15.95
N GLU A 336 -3.27 5.52 15.73
CA GLU A 336 -2.61 4.26 16.07
C GLU A 336 -2.71 3.94 17.57
N LYS A 337 -2.35 4.91 18.43
CA LYS A 337 -2.45 4.75 19.88
C LYS A 337 -3.88 4.49 20.35
N LEU A 338 -4.87 5.18 19.76
CA LEU A 338 -6.28 4.98 20.05
C LEU A 338 -6.73 3.54 19.71
N VAL A 339 -6.43 3.07 18.50
CA VAL A 339 -6.78 1.70 18.07
C VAL A 339 -6.06 0.66 18.93
N GLU A 340 -4.80 0.88 19.28
CA GLU A 340 -4.07 -0.03 20.18
C GLU A 340 -4.69 -0.10 21.58
N SER A 341 -5.09 1.04 22.13
CA SER A 341 -5.78 1.10 23.44
C SER A 341 -7.10 0.31 23.43
N ILE A 342 -7.92 0.49 22.38
CA ILE A 342 -9.18 -0.24 22.20
C ILE A 342 -8.91 -1.76 22.12
N ARG A 343 -7.92 -2.18 21.34
CA ARG A 343 -7.56 -3.60 21.20
C ARG A 343 -7.08 -4.21 22.51
N LYS A 344 -6.30 -3.48 23.31
CA LYS A 344 -5.84 -3.95 24.64
C LYS A 344 -7.00 -4.13 25.61
N LYS A 345 -7.96 -3.19 25.66
CA LYS A 345 -9.17 -3.29 26.48
C LYS A 345 -10.03 -4.51 26.10
N GLN A 346 -10.24 -4.74 24.79
CA GLN A 346 -11.01 -5.90 24.32
C GLN A 346 -10.33 -7.23 24.65
N PHE A 347 -9.00 -7.29 24.56
CA PHE A 347 -8.22 -8.48 24.92
C PHE A 347 -8.27 -8.74 26.43
N GLY A 348 -8.12 -7.71 27.27
CA GLY A 348 -8.27 -7.82 28.73
C GLY A 348 -9.64 -8.35 29.15
N ASN A 349 -10.72 -7.78 28.57
CA ASN A 349 -12.09 -8.25 28.84
C ASN A 349 -12.34 -9.69 28.40
N LYS A 350 -11.67 -10.15 27.33
CA LYS A 350 -11.78 -11.54 26.87
C LYS A 350 -11.07 -12.53 27.79
N ILE A 351 -9.91 -12.13 28.34
CA ILE A 351 -9.18 -12.94 29.34
C ILE A 351 -9.99 -13.02 30.63
N ILE A 352 -10.54 -11.90 31.12
CA ILE A 352 -11.37 -11.88 32.32
C ILE A 352 -12.59 -12.81 32.16
N LYS A 353 -13.26 -12.78 31.00
CA LYS A 353 -14.38 -13.71 30.70
C LYS A 353 -13.97 -15.19 30.61
N LEU A 354 -12.69 -15.48 30.32
CA LEU A 354 -12.17 -16.87 30.34
C LEU A 354 -11.75 -17.36 31.71
N ILE A 355 -11.43 -16.43 32.62
CA ILE A 355 -11.03 -16.75 34.02
C ILE A 355 -12.25 -16.87 34.92
N ILE A 356 -13.35 -16.16 34.60
CA ILE A 356 -14.61 -16.18 35.40
C ILE A 356 -15.56 -17.33 34.96
N LYS A 357 -15.23 -18.07 33.90
CA LYS A 357 -15.89 -19.33 33.55
C LYS A 357 -15.12 -20.52 34.11
#